data_c4e894173e0216dd32592503c83e8539
#
_entry.id   c4e894173e0216dd32592503c83e8539
#
_cell.length_a   1.000
_cell.length_b   1.000
_cell.length_c   1.000
_cell.angle_alpha   90.00
_cell.angle_beta   90.00
_cell.angle_gamma   90.00
#
_symmetry.space_group_name_H-M   'P 1'
#
loop_
_entity.id
_entity.type
_entity.pdbx_description
1 polymer ?
#
loop_
_entity_poly.entity_id
_entity_poly.type
_entity_poly.pdbx_seq_one_letter_code
_entity_poly.pdbx_strand_id
1 'polypeptide(L)'
;MFADLPVAVVTGGNRGVGREVCRQLALLGFAVVLGSRDLRKGELAAKELDPEGTRIVACQLEVDNSISVASMAEWVKERFGRADVLVNNASTVYDRWATASNADLGTVAEAIDVNLFGPWRVIHALLPMLRSSTRPRIVNVSSEGGSISVMTGGSPAYGVSKAGLNALTRVLAGELARDG
;
A
#
# COMPACT_ATOMS: atom_id res chain seq x y z
N MET A 1 -1.38 -8.05 -23.28
CA MET A 1 -0.10 -7.36 -23.03
C MET A 1 0.52 -7.78 -21.67
N PHE A 2 -0.26 -8.18 -20.64
CA PHE A 2 0.24 -8.60 -19.31
C PHE A 2 -0.02 -10.07 -18.97
N ALA A 3 -0.43 -10.90 -19.96
CA ALA A 3 -1.14 -12.17 -19.76
C ALA A 3 -0.42 -13.23 -18.93
N ASP A 4 0.89 -13.24 -18.83
CA ASP A 4 1.64 -14.28 -18.08
C ASP A 4 2.58 -13.69 -17.01
N LEU A 5 2.47 -12.39 -16.74
CA LEU A 5 3.33 -11.74 -15.78
C LEU A 5 2.76 -11.85 -14.35
N PRO A 6 3.60 -12.04 -13.34
CA PRO A 6 3.17 -11.85 -11.97
C PRO A 6 2.76 -10.39 -11.76
N VAL A 7 1.70 -10.16 -10.98
CA VAL A 7 1.10 -8.85 -10.79
C VAL A 7 1.43 -8.31 -9.40
N ALA A 8 1.97 -7.10 -9.36
CA ALA A 8 2.22 -6.37 -8.13
C ALA A 8 1.36 -5.12 -8.03
N VAL A 9 0.68 -4.92 -6.91
CA VAL A 9 -0.07 -3.71 -6.59
C VAL A 9 0.71 -2.89 -5.57
N VAL A 10 0.99 -1.62 -5.87
CA VAL A 10 1.74 -0.71 -5.00
C VAL A 10 0.89 0.51 -4.67
N THR A 11 0.50 0.69 -3.41
CA THR A 11 -0.26 1.87 -3.00
C THR A 11 0.65 3.08 -2.83
N GLY A 12 0.20 4.28 -3.24
CA GLY A 12 1.02 5.50 -3.16
C GLY A 12 2.27 5.46 -4.06
N GLY A 13 2.14 4.83 -5.24
CA GLY A 13 3.24 4.58 -6.18
C GLY A 13 3.69 5.78 -7.01
N ASN A 14 3.01 6.93 -6.92
CA ASN A 14 3.29 8.08 -7.78
C ASN A 14 4.51 8.93 -7.38
N ARG A 15 5.10 8.70 -6.20
CA ARG A 15 6.28 9.43 -5.68
C ARG A 15 7.08 8.64 -4.65
N GLY A 16 8.28 9.15 -4.34
CA GLY A 16 9.11 8.65 -3.23
C GLY A 16 9.42 7.15 -3.31
N VAL A 17 9.36 6.49 -2.16
CA VAL A 17 9.66 5.05 -2.02
C VAL A 17 8.74 4.20 -2.89
N GLY A 18 7.43 4.48 -2.90
CA GLY A 18 6.48 3.72 -3.71
C GLY A 18 6.78 3.77 -5.21
N ARG A 19 7.19 4.94 -5.72
CA ARG A 19 7.60 5.09 -7.13
C ARG A 19 8.83 4.25 -7.46
N GLU A 20 9.83 4.26 -6.57
CA GLU A 20 11.03 3.44 -6.76
C GLU A 20 10.72 1.93 -6.66
N VAL A 21 9.83 1.53 -5.76
CA VAL A 21 9.34 0.15 -5.68
C VAL A 21 8.65 -0.28 -6.99
N CYS A 22 7.80 0.58 -7.57
CA CYS A 22 7.19 0.30 -8.88
C CYS A 22 8.24 0.07 -9.96
N ARG A 23 9.27 0.93 -10.02
CA ARG A 23 10.37 0.80 -10.99
C ARG A 23 11.11 -0.52 -10.83
N GLN A 24 11.48 -0.89 -9.62
CA GLN A 24 12.23 -2.11 -9.35
C GLN A 24 11.40 -3.37 -9.65
N LEU A 25 10.13 -3.41 -9.27
CA LEU A 25 9.25 -4.54 -9.57
C LEU A 25 9.05 -4.72 -11.08
N ALA A 26 8.91 -3.63 -11.85
CA ALA A 26 8.84 -3.71 -13.31
C ALA A 26 10.13 -4.29 -13.92
N LEU A 27 11.32 -3.89 -13.43
CA LEU A 27 12.61 -4.46 -13.85
C LEU A 27 12.74 -5.94 -13.48
N LEU A 28 12.12 -6.38 -12.38
CA LEU A 28 12.06 -7.78 -11.98
C LEU A 28 11.04 -8.61 -12.77
N GLY A 29 10.36 -8.01 -13.74
CA GLY A 29 9.46 -8.71 -14.63
C GLY A 29 7.99 -8.72 -14.20
N PHE A 30 7.60 -7.96 -13.18
CA PHE A 30 6.20 -7.83 -12.77
C PHE A 30 5.42 -6.88 -13.71
N ALA A 31 4.14 -7.17 -13.88
CA ALA A 31 3.15 -6.17 -14.23
C ALA A 31 2.81 -5.39 -12.95
N VAL A 32 2.98 -4.07 -12.98
CA VAL A 32 2.84 -3.23 -11.78
C VAL A 32 1.62 -2.33 -11.89
N VAL A 33 0.72 -2.46 -10.94
CA VAL A 33 -0.38 -1.53 -10.71
C VAL A 33 0.10 -0.45 -9.76
N LEU A 34 0.33 0.74 -10.29
CA LEU A 34 0.74 1.93 -9.56
C LEU A 34 -0.51 2.64 -9.04
N GLY A 35 -0.86 2.38 -7.77
CA GLY A 35 -1.97 3.04 -7.10
C GLY A 35 -1.65 4.47 -6.70
N SER A 36 -2.49 5.42 -7.07
CA SER A 36 -2.35 6.84 -6.74
C SER A 36 -3.70 7.47 -6.44
N ARG A 37 -3.81 8.27 -5.36
CA ARG A 37 -5.01 9.05 -5.04
C ARG A 37 -5.38 10.02 -6.15
N ASP A 38 -4.39 10.66 -6.75
CA ASP A 38 -4.53 11.50 -7.94
C ASP A 38 -4.10 10.68 -9.16
N LEU A 39 -5.08 10.28 -9.98
CA LEU A 39 -4.84 9.44 -11.16
C LEU A 39 -3.87 10.10 -12.14
N ARG A 40 -3.99 11.41 -12.38
CA ARG A 40 -3.11 12.13 -13.32
C ARG A 40 -1.64 12.06 -12.88
N LYS A 41 -1.37 12.22 -11.57
CA LYS A 41 -0.02 12.05 -11.03
C LYS A 41 0.47 10.61 -11.15
N GLY A 42 -0.43 9.65 -10.98
CA GLY A 42 -0.14 8.24 -11.21
C GLY A 42 0.26 7.95 -12.65
N GLU A 43 -0.53 8.44 -13.62
CA GLU A 43 -0.29 8.26 -15.06
C GLU A 43 1.03 8.91 -15.51
N LEU A 44 1.33 10.12 -15.02
CA LEU A 44 2.61 10.78 -15.29
C LEU A 44 3.79 9.95 -14.75
N ALA A 45 3.70 9.48 -13.50
CA ALA A 45 4.74 8.65 -12.92
C ALA A 45 4.90 7.31 -13.66
N ALA A 46 3.82 6.65 -14.03
CA ALA A 46 3.85 5.43 -14.81
C ALA A 46 4.53 5.63 -16.17
N LYS A 47 4.17 6.70 -16.89
CA LYS A 47 4.77 7.06 -18.18
C LYS A 47 6.26 7.37 -18.09
N GLU A 48 6.69 8.05 -17.01
CA GLU A 48 8.11 8.34 -16.78
C GLU A 48 8.92 7.07 -16.47
N LEU A 49 8.33 6.12 -15.75
CA LEU A 49 8.99 4.88 -15.34
C LEU A 49 8.98 3.82 -16.45
N ASP A 50 7.95 3.80 -17.27
CA ASP A 50 7.70 2.85 -18.35
C ASP A 50 7.09 3.57 -19.55
N PRO A 51 7.90 4.27 -20.36
CA PRO A 51 7.42 5.06 -21.49
C PRO A 51 6.63 4.25 -22.54
N GLU A 52 6.92 2.96 -22.66
CA GLU A 52 6.26 2.06 -23.59
C GLU A 52 4.95 1.48 -23.04
N GLY A 53 4.69 1.63 -21.73
CA GLY A 53 3.48 1.15 -21.07
C GLY A 53 3.34 -0.37 -21.05
N THR A 54 4.46 -1.08 -21.04
CA THR A 54 4.50 -2.55 -21.15
C THR A 54 4.48 -3.25 -19.81
N ARG A 55 4.77 -2.53 -18.71
CA ARG A 55 4.92 -3.08 -17.36
C ARG A 55 4.17 -2.34 -16.27
N ILE A 56 4.03 -1.01 -16.37
CA ILE A 56 3.46 -0.19 -15.31
C ILE A 56 2.17 0.48 -15.80
N VAL A 57 1.09 0.29 -15.05
CA VAL A 57 -0.18 0.99 -15.30
C VAL A 57 -0.64 1.70 -14.02
N ALA A 58 -1.10 2.93 -14.17
CA ALA A 58 -1.69 3.68 -13.07
C ALA A 58 -3.13 3.25 -12.82
N CYS A 59 -3.50 3.24 -11.54
CA CYS A 59 -4.87 3.05 -11.10
C CYS A 59 -5.20 4.07 -10.01
N GLN A 60 -6.40 4.66 -10.04
CA GLN A 60 -6.85 5.50 -8.95
C GLN A 60 -7.04 4.65 -7.70
N LEU A 61 -6.44 5.08 -6.59
CA LEU A 61 -6.54 4.39 -5.32
C LEU A 61 -6.42 5.36 -4.15
N GLU A 62 -7.51 5.54 -3.45
CA GLU A 62 -7.65 6.29 -2.22
C GLU A 62 -7.89 5.27 -1.10
N VAL A 63 -6.85 4.99 -0.29
CA VAL A 63 -6.85 3.84 0.63
C VAL A 63 -7.81 4.00 1.82
N ASP A 64 -8.16 5.23 2.17
CA ASP A 64 -9.13 5.60 3.19
C ASP A 64 -10.59 5.62 2.66
N ASN A 65 -10.78 5.38 1.36
CA ASN A 65 -12.08 5.31 0.72
C ASN A 65 -12.41 3.87 0.29
N SER A 66 -13.37 3.24 0.96
CA SER A 66 -13.76 1.84 0.70
C SER A 66 -14.29 1.62 -0.73
N ILE A 67 -14.96 2.62 -1.33
CA ILE A 67 -15.45 2.53 -2.71
C ILE A 67 -14.27 2.55 -3.68
N SER A 68 -13.30 3.44 -3.48
CA SER A 68 -12.10 3.51 -4.29
C SER A 68 -11.29 2.19 -4.22
N VAL A 69 -11.17 1.61 -3.03
CA VAL A 69 -10.48 0.33 -2.83
C VAL A 69 -11.21 -0.81 -3.53
N ALA A 70 -12.54 -0.89 -3.42
CA ALA A 70 -13.33 -1.92 -4.09
C ALA A 70 -13.25 -1.79 -5.62
N SER A 71 -13.35 -0.57 -6.16
CA SER A 71 -13.22 -0.29 -7.59
C SER A 71 -11.84 -0.67 -8.13
N MET A 72 -10.77 -0.38 -7.38
CA MET A 72 -9.42 -0.81 -7.74
C MET A 72 -9.31 -2.33 -7.78
N ALA A 73 -9.84 -3.03 -6.77
CA ALA A 73 -9.75 -4.49 -6.72
C ALA A 73 -10.50 -5.17 -7.89
N GLU A 74 -11.70 -4.68 -8.22
CA GLU A 74 -12.44 -5.17 -9.39
C GLU A 74 -11.70 -4.88 -10.70
N TRP A 75 -11.16 -3.67 -10.86
CA TRP A 75 -10.37 -3.31 -12.02
C TRP A 75 -9.10 -4.19 -12.17
N VAL A 76 -8.43 -4.52 -11.07
CA VAL A 76 -7.28 -5.46 -11.09
C VAL A 76 -7.74 -6.85 -11.52
N LYS A 77 -8.87 -7.32 -10.99
CA LYS A 77 -9.43 -8.62 -11.31
C LYS A 77 -9.81 -8.73 -12.79
N GLU A 78 -10.51 -7.72 -13.34
CA GLU A 78 -10.93 -7.71 -14.74
C GLU A 78 -9.73 -7.65 -15.69
N ARG A 79 -8.70 -6.87 -15.35
CA ARG A 79 -7.57 -6.62 -16.23
C ARG A 79 -6.48 -7.68 -16.18
N PHE A 80 -6.24 -8.27 -15.02
CA PHE A 80 -5.14 -9.22 -14.79
C PHE A 80 -5.60 -10.60 -14.30
N GLY A 81 -6.77 -10.70 -13.69
CA GLY A 81 -7.28 -11.94 -13.11
C GLY A 81 -6.52 -12.44 -11.87
N ARG A 82 -5.46 -11.73 -11.45
CA ARG A 82 -4.58 -12.16 -10.36
C ARG A 82 -3.91 -10.97 -9.66
N ALA A 83 -3.46 -11.20 -8.43
CA ALA A 83 -2.51 -10.36 -7.72
C ALA A 83 -1.53 -11.27 -6.96
N ASP A 84 -0.23 -11.05 -7.12
CA ASP A 84 0.80 -11.87 -6.50
C ASP A 84 1.51 -11.14 -5.37
N VAL A 85 1.67 -9.84 -5.52
CA VAL A 85 2.34 -8.99 -4.53
C VAL A 85 1.48 -7.76 -4.24
N LEU A 86 1.29 -7.47 -2.96
CA LEU A 86 0.74 -6.20 -2.49
C LEU A 86 1.79 -5.47 -1.67
N VAL A 87 2.08 -4.22 -2.05
CA VAL A 87 2.93 -3.31 -1.27
C VAL A 87 2.08 -2.15 -0.77
N ASN A 88 1.71 -2.17 0.49
CA ASN A 88 1.06 -1.08 1.19
C ASN A 88 2.10 -0.03 1.59
N ASN A 89 2.27 0.98 0.72
CA ASN A 89 3.22 2.06 0.89
C ASN A 89 2.53 3.43 1.11
N ALA A 90 1.27 3.59 0.70
CA ALA A 90 0.53 4.83 0.93
C ALA A 90 0.55 5.22 2.41
N SER A 91 0.84 6.47 2.69
CA SER A 91 0.93 7.01 4.05
C SER A 91 0.63 8.51 4.06
N THR A 92 0.06 8.97 5.16
CA THR A 92 -0.21 10.39 5.42
C THR A 92 0.26 10.74 6.82
N VAL A 93 0.25 12.03 7.10
CA VAL A 93 0.53 12.72 8.36
C VAL A 93 1.88 12.34 8.97
N TYR A 94 2.72 13.35 9.08
CA TYR A 94 3.92 13.29 9.88
C TYR A 94 3.89 14.50 10.83
N ASP A 95 3.24 14.31 11.97
CA ASP A 95 2.92 15.33 12.98
C ASP A 95 4.11 15.68 13.87
N ARG A 96 5.24 16.09 13.27
CA ARG A 96 6.55 16.31 13.92
C ARG A 96 6.51 17.24 15.12
N TRP A 97 5.52 18.13 15.19
CA TRP A 97 5.43 19.18 16.19
C TRP A 97 4.47 18.85 17.32
N ALA A 98 3.78 17.72 17.25
CA ALA A 98 2.83 17.29 18.26
C ALA A 98 3.48 16.38 19.30
N THR A 99 2.92 16.41 20.50
CA THR A 99 3.16 15.44 21.59
C THR A 99 1.85 14.72 21.90
N ALA A 100 1.91 13.55 22.50
CA ALA A 100 0.70 12.78 22.82
C ALA A 100 -0.29 13.55 23.73
N SER A 101 0.22 14.46 24.58
CA SER A 101 -0.60 15.26 25.48
C SER A 101 -1.31 16.45 24.81
N ASN A 102 -0.88 16.86 23.60
CA ASN A 102 -1.48 18.00 22.86
C ASN A 102 -1.89 17.65 21.43
N ALA A 103 -1.84 16.37 21.05
CA ALA A 103 -2.20 15.92 19.72
C ALA A 103 -3.67 16.23 19.43
N ASP A 104 -3.94 16.75 18.22
CA ASP A 104 -5.30 16.83 17.69
C ASP A 104 -5.80 15.42 17.34
N LEU A 105 -6.86 14.97 17.99
CA LEU A 105 -7.41 13.64 17.77
C LEU A 105 -8.02 13.46 16.38
N GLY A 106 -8.42 14.52 15.68
CA GLY A 106 -8.81 14.45 14.27
C GLY A 106 -7.63 14.04 13.38
N THR A 107 -6.48 14.67 13.60
CA THR A 107 -5.21 14.29 12.92
C THR A 107 -4.78 12.85 13.25
N VAL A 108 -4.97 12.41 14.50
CA VAL A 108 -4.68 11.01 14.90
C VAL A 108 -5.62 10.05 14.17
N ALA A 109 -6.91 10.36 14.12
CA ALA A 109 -7.90 9.54 13.42
C ALA A 109 -7.59 9.42 11.92
N GLU A 110 -7.23 10.52 11.25
CA GLU A 110 -6.78 10.53 9.85
C GLU A 110 -5.54 9.63 9.65
N ALA A 111 -4.54 9.76 10.52
CA ALA A 111 -3.34 8.93 10.44
C ALA A 111 -3.66 7.43 10.58
N ILE A 112 -4.54 7.07 11.52
CA ILE A 112 -4.99 5.69 11.72
C ILE A 112 -5.78 5.21 10.50
N ASP A 113 -6.66 6.03 9.97
CA ASP A 113 -7.50 5.64 8.82
C ASP A 113 -6.66 5.35 7.57
N VAL A 114 -5.70 6.22 7.25
CA VAL A 114 -4.83 6.04 6.08
C VAL A 114 -3.74 4.99 6.31
N ASN A 115 -3.03 5.05 7.46
CA ASN A 115 -1.79 4.26 7.65
C ASN A 115 -2.04 2.85 8.23
N LEU A 116 -3.21 2.60 8.81
CA LEU A 116 -3.59 1.31 9.40
C LEU A 116 -4.80 0.70 8.70
N PHE A 117 -5.95 1.39 8.72
CA PHE A 117 -7.17 0.85 8.10
C PHE A 117 -7.07 0.82 6.56
N GLY A 118 -6.37 1.77 5.94
CA GLY A 118 -6.11 1.76 4.50
C GLY A 118 -5.45 0.47 4.02
N PRO A 119 -4.25 0.11 4.54
CA PRO A 119 -3.63 -1.20 4.27
C PRO A 119 -4.57 -2.39 4.54
N TRP A 120 -5.31 -2.36 5.63
CA TRP A 120 -6.23 -3.44 5.98
C TRP A 120 -7.37 -3.58 4.96
N ARG A 121 -7.99 -2.47 4.53
CA ARG A 121 -9.00 -2.47 3.46
C ARG A 121 -8.45 -3.04 2.15
N VAL A 122 -7.26 -2.59 1.74
CA VAL A 122 -6.62 -3.06 0.49
C VAL A 122 -6.29 -4.55 0.57
N ILE A 123 -5.80 -5.03 1.71
CA ILE A 123 -5.56 -6.46 1.95
C ILE A 123 -6.87 -7.24 1.80
N HIS A 124 -7.94 -6.84 2.47
CA HIS A 124 -9.24 -7.53 2.37
C HIS A 124 -9.75 -7.60 0.92
N ALA A 125 -9.64 -6.51 0.18
CA ALA A 125 -10.13 -6.44 -1.20
C ALA A 125 -9.31 -7.34 -2.16
N LEU A 126 -8.00 -7.46 -1.96
CA LEU A 126 -7.11 -8.24 -2.83
C LEU A 126 -6.88 -9.68 -2.33
N LEU A 127 -7.26 -10.01 -1.10
CA LEU A 127 -6.97 -11.31 -0.48
C LEU A 127 -7.45 -12.51 -1.31
N PRO A 128 -8.64 -12.52 -1.95
CA PRO A 128 -9.04 -13.63 -2.81
C PRO A 128 -8.09 -13.88 -3.98
N MET A 129 -7.57 -12.80 -4.60
CA MET A 129 -6.60 -12.90 -5.71
C MET A 129 -5.21 -13.29 -5.22
N LEU A 130 -4.79 -12.78 -4.05
CA LEU A 130 -3.52 -13.16 -3.43
C LEU A 130 -3.51 -14.66 -3.06
N ARG A 131 -4.61 -15.18 -2.50
CA ARG A 131 -4.74 -16.60 -2.15
C ARG A 131 -4.69 -17.54 -3.37
N SER A 132 -5.05 -17.05 -4.55
CA SER A 132 -4.92 -17.85 -5.79
C SER A 132 -3.54 -17.78 -6.43
N SER A 133 -2.63 -16.95 -5.91
CA SER A 133 -1.24 -16.89 -6.34
C SER A 133 -0.44 -18.08 -5.81
N THR A 134 0.51 -18.55 -6.60
CA THR A 134 1.46 -19.60 -6.18
C THR A 134 2.54 -19.10 -5.22
N ARG A 135 2.76 -17.79 -5.16
CA ARG A 135 3.78 -17.14 -4.33
C ARG A 135 3.31 -15.78 -3.81
N PRO A 136 2.22 -15.75 -3.02
CA PRO A 136 1.65 -14.48 -2.57
C PRO A 136 2.58 -13.76 -1.60
N ARG A 137 2.63 -12.43 -1.67
CA ARG A 137 3.36 -11.59 -0.71
C ARG A 137 2.58 -10.34 -0.38
N ILE A 138 2.49 -10.04 0.90
CA ILE A 138 1.96 -8.78 1.42
C ILE A 138 3.08 -8.07 2.16
N VAL A 139 3.41 -6.86 1.73
CA VAL A 139 4.43 -6.01 2.34
C VAL A 139 3.78 -4.74 2.85
N ASN A 140 3.88 -4.48 4.14
CA ASN A 140 3.43 -3.23 4.75
C ASN A 140 4.65 -2.35 5.05
N VAL A 141 4.74 -1.20 4.38
CA VAL A 141 5.82 -0.24 4.61
C VAL A 141 5.58 0.51 5.92
N SER A 142 6.33 0.12 6.93
CA SER A 142 6.27 0.73 8.26
C SER A 142 7.38 1.79 8.44
N SER A 143 7.77 2.03 9.67
CA SER A 143 8.78 3.01 10.07
C SER A 143 9.41 2.58 11.39
N GLU A 144 10.63 3.04 11.66
CA GLU A 144 11.24 2.96 12.98
C GLU A 144 10.35 3.63 14.05
N GLY A 145 9.67 4.74 13.69
CA GLY A 145 8.70 5.41 14.56
C GLY A 145 7.49 4.56 14.97
N GLY A 146 7.25 3.41 14.31
CA GLY A 146 6.25 2.41 14.72
C GLY A 146 6.78 1.34 15.68
N SER A 147 8.06 1.38 16.03
CA SER A 147 8.66 0.43 16.98
C SER A 147 8.48 0.91 18.42
N ILE A 148 7.68 0.18 19.19
CA ILE A 148 7.36 0.54 20.59
C ILE A 148 8.64 0.67 21.43
N SER A 149 9.67 -0.13 21.18
CA SER A 149 10.91 -0.13 21.93
C SER A 149 11.79 1.13 21.76
N VAL A 150 11.56 1.89 20.66
CA VAL A 150 12.34 3.11 20.37
C VAL A 150 11.45 4.36 20.28
N MET A 151 10.15 4.24 20.60
CA MET A 151 9.25 5.38 20.62
C MET A 151 9.70 6.44 21.61
N THR A 152 9.73 7.69 21.16
CA THR A 152 9.92 8.89 21.96
C THR A 152 8.69 9.77 21.89
N GLY A 153 8.66 10.92 22.56
CA GLY A 153 7.45 11.74 22.71
C GLY A 153 6.96 12.48 21.47
N GLY A 154 7.57 12.34 20.29
CA GLY A 154 7.19 13.08 19.08
C GLY A 154 6.35 12.28 18.06
N SER A 155 5.65 12.99 17.18
CA SER A 155 4.86 12.40 16.09
C SER A 155 3.86 11.32 16.53
N PRO A 156 2.99 11.58 17.53
CA PRO A 156 2.13 10.57 18.13
C PRO A 156 1.15 9.94 17.13
N ALA A 157 0.55 10.72 16.23
CA ALA A 157 -0.40 10.21 15.23
C ALA A 157 0.31 9.23 14.27
N TYR A 158 1.46 9.62 13.75
CA TYR A 158 2.25 8.77 12.86
C TYR A 158 2.75 7.51 13.60
N GLY A 159 3.40 7.69 14.76
CA GLY A 159 3.98 6.60 15.56
C GLY A 159 2.93 5.54 15.93
N VAL A 160 1.80 5.96 16.50
CA VAL A 160 0.71 5.06 16.90
C VAL A 160 0.13 4.32 15.68
N SER A 161 -0.10 5.02 14.56
CA SER A 161 -0.63 4.38 13.34
C SER A 161 0.33 3.32 12.78
N LYS A 162 1.64 3.57 12.79
CA LYS A 162 2.65 2.61 12.31
C LYS A 162 2.88 1.45 13.28
N ALA A 163 2.75 1.67 14.59
CA ALA A 163 2.72 0.58 15.58
C ALA A 163 1.51 -0.34 15.37
N GLY A 164 0.33 0.25 15.11
CA GLY A 164 -0.86 -0.51 14.73
C GLY A 164 -0.65 -1.33 13.46
N LEU A 165 -0.01 -0.76 12.45
CA LEU A 165 0.34 -1.48 11.21
C LEU A 165 1.30 -2.65 11.46
N ASN A 166 2.27 -2.49 12.36
CA ASN A 166 3.17 -3.57 12.77
C ASN A 166 2.39 -4.70 13.47
N ALA A 167 1.47 -4.35 14.37
CA ALA A 167 0.60 -5.32 15.03
C ALA A 167 -0.28 -6.08 14.02
N LEU A 168 -0.95 -5.36 13.09
CA LEU A 168 -1.73 -5.95 12.01
C LEU A 168 -0.89 -6.92 11.17
N THR A 169 0.33 -6.53 10.82
CA THR A 169 1.25 -7.37 10.04
C THR A 169 1.54 -8.69 10.75
N ARG A 170 1.76 -8.65 12.07
CA ARG A 170 1.99 -9.86 12.88
C ARG A 170 0.77 -10.77 12.97
N VAL A 171 -0.42 -10.18 13.15
CA VAL A 171 -1.68 -10.93 13.21
C VAL A 171 -1.94 -11.62 11.87
N LEU A 172 -1.84 -10.89 10.76
CA LEU A 172 -2.03 -11.45 9.42
C LEU A 172 -1.00 -12.52 9.07
N ALA A 173 0.26 -12.33 9.44
CA ALA A 173 1.30 -13.34 9.23
C ALA A 173 0.98 -14.67 9.95
N GLY A 174 0.42 -14.60 11.16
CA GLY A 174 -0.05 -15.78 11.88
C GLY A 174 -1.27 -16.44 11.25
N GLU A 175 -2.24 -15.66 10.81
CA GLU A 175 -3.47 -16.12 10.16
C GLU A 175 -3.18 -16.76 8.79
N LEU A 176 -2.39 -16.07 7.96
CA LEU A 176 -2.12 -16.45 6.57
C LEU A 176 -0.94 -17.41 6.41
N ALA A 177 -0.30 -17.83 7.50
CA ALA A 177 0.86 -18.75 7.44
C ALA A 177 0.56 -20.09 6.74
N ARG A 178 -0.71 -20.47 6.65
CA ARG A 178 -1.15 -21.69 5.97
C ARG A 178 -1.52 -21.47 4.50
N ASP A 179 -1.60 -20.22 4.07
CA ASP A 179 -1.97 -19.85 2.70
C ASP A 179 -0.70 -19.72 1.78
N GLY A 180 0.52 -19.86 2.31
CA GLY A 180 1.80 -19.81 1.60
C GLY A 180 2.72 -18.72 2.14
#